data_d28cd1d01d1c9deb343f14d02caa3ea4
#
_entry.id   d28cd1d01d1c9deb343f14d02caa3ea4
#
_cell.length_a   1.000
_cell.length_b   1.000
_cell.length_c   1.000
_cell.angle_alpha   90.00
_cell.angle_beta   90.00
_cell.angle_gamma   90.00
#
_symmetry.space_group_name_H-M   'P 1'
#
loop_
_entity.id
_entity.type
_entity.pdbx_description
1 polymer ?
#
loop_
_entity_poly.entity_id
_entity_poly.type
_entity_poly.pdbx_seq_one_letter_code
_entity_poly.pdbx_strand_id
1 'polypeptide(L)'
;AADLLDPATRFPRGFDAIWLSQFLDCFAEEQIVSILARAAESMSEQARLYILEPFWDRQRYETAAYSMTQISVYFAAMANGNSKIYHSDDMVKFAQRAGLKISQIHDGLGVGHTLLCCERAR
;
A
#
# COMPACT_ATOMS: atom_id res chain seq x y z
N ALA A 1 -10.99 15.16 9.73
CA ALA A 1 -10.09 13.99 9.74
C ALA A 1 -10.87 12.72 10.09
N ALA A 2 -10.54 11.62 9.46
CA ALA A 2 -11.22 10.34 9.66
C ALA A 2 -10.22 9.31 10.19
N ASP A 3 -10.70 8.42 11.07
CA ASP A 3 -9.91 7.29 11.55
C ASP A 3 -10.08 6.12 10.57
N LEU A 4 -9.08 5.87 9.75
CA LEU A 4 -9.11 4.80 8.76
C LEU A 4 -8.99 3.39 9.36
N LEU A 5 -8.60 3.27 10.62
CA LEU A 5 -8.62 2.00 11.33
C LEU A 5 -10.03 1.60 11.79
N ASP A 6 -10.95 2.55 11.87
CA ASP A 6 -12.35 2.26 12.17
C ASP A 6 -13.01 1.63 10.94
N PRO A 7 -13.47 0.36 11.01
CA PRO A 7 -14.11 -0.28 9.87
C PRO A 7 -15.39 0.40 9.38
N ALA A 8 -15.99 1.27 10.18
CA ALA A 8 -17.18 2.03 9.80
C ALA A 8 -16.85 3.27 8.98
N THR A 9 -15.58 3.71 8.97
CA THR A 9 -15.16 4.88 8.19
C THR A 9 -15.24 4.56 6.70
N ARG A 10 -15.87 5.45 5.93
CA ARG A 10 -16.02 5.29 4.48
C ARG A 10 -15.25 6.38 3.74
N PHE A 11 -14.66 6.00 2.61
CA PHE A 11 -14.02 6.98 1.73
C PHE A 11 -15.08 7.80 1.00
N PRO A 12 -14.84 9.10 0.78
CA PRO A 12 -15.75 9.92 -0.03
C PRO A 12 -15.83 9.37 -1.46
N ARG A 13 -16.99 9.52 -2.08
CA ARG A 13 -17.21 9.12 -3.48
C ARG A 13 -17.04 10.31 -4.40
N GLY A 14 -16.85 10.03 -5.70
CA GLY A 14 -16.79 11.06 -6.73
C GLY A 14 -15.38 11.50 -7.10
N PHE A 15 -14.36 10.84 -6.58
CA PHE A 15 -12.96 11.09 -6.95
C PHE A 15 -12.51 10.11 -8.04
N ASP A 16 -11.67 10.59 -8.96
CA ASP A 16 -11.10 9.79 -10.04
C ASP A 16 -9.82 9.07 -9.63
N ALA A 17 -9.17 9.52 -8.58
CA ALA A 17 -7.91 8.94 -8.11
C ALA A 17 -7.83 8.98 -6.59
N ILE A 18 -7.26 7.93 -6.02
CA ILE A 18 -6.92 7.82 -4.61
C ILE A 18 -5.42 7.54 -4.54
N TRP A 19 -4.69 8.34 -3.77
CA TRP A 19 -3.25 8.18 -3.56
C TRP A 19 -2.97 7.76 -2.13
N LEU A 20 -2.23 6.67 -1.97
CA LEU A 20 -1.74 6.18 -0.69
C LEU A 20 -0.21 6.16 -0.76
N SER A 21 0.40 7.27 -0.33
CA SER A 21 1.84 7.47 -0.42
C SER A 21 2.49 7.26 0.94
N GLN A 22 3.35 6.27 1.05
CA GLN A 22 4.08 5.95 2.28
C GLN A 22 3.15 5.90 3.50
N PHE A 23 2.03 5.22 3.34
CA PHE A 23 0.95 5.19 4.32
C PHE A 23 0.66 3.78 4.82
N LEU A 24 0.57 2.81 3.90
CA LEU A 24 0.17 1.45 4.24
C LEU A 24 1.22 0.70 5.05
N ASP A 25 2.48 1.08 4.96
CA ASP A 25 3.55 0.49 5.74
C ASP A 25 3.42 0.72 7.26
N CYS A 26 2.53 1.60 7.67
CA CYS A 26 2.23 1.85 9.08
C CYS A 26 1.26 0.84 9.69
N PHE A 27 0.70 -0.09 8.91
CA PHE A 27 -0.40 -0.95 9.34
C PHE A 27 -0.08 -2.43 9.16
N ALA A 28 -0.77 -3.26 9.94
CA ALA A 28 -0.73 -4.71 9.80
C ALA A 28 -1.57 -5.15 8.60
N GLU A 29 -1.35 -6.39 8.16
CA GLU A 29 -1.98 -6.97 6.97
C GLU A 29 -3.49 -6.77 6.93
N GLU A 30 -4.19 -7.17 8.00
CA GLU A 30 -5.65 -7.08 8.03
C GLU A 30 -6.15 -5.65 8.02
N GLN A 31 -5.41 -4.72 8.60
CA GLN A 31 -5.71 -3.30 8.55
C GLN A 31 -5.56 -2.76 7.13
N ILE A 32 -4.50 -3.16 6.43
CA ILE A 32 -4.26 -2.77 5.03
C ILE A 32 -5.40 -3.27 4.15
N VAL A 33 -5.77 -4.54 4.27
CA VAL A 33 -6.85 -5.12 3.48
C VAL A 33 -8.17 -4.38 3.74
N SER A 34 -8.46 -4.07 5.00
CA SER A 34 -9.67 -3.32 5.37
C SER A 34 -9.70 -1.93 4.74
N ILE A 35 -8.58 -1.20 4.81
CA ILE A 35 -8.46 0.15 4.21
C ILE A 35 -8.66 0.07 2.70
N LEU A 36 -7.95 -0.85 2.04
CA LEU A 36 -8.03 -1.00 0.59
C LEU A 36 -9.42 -1.44 0.13
N ALA A 37 -10.10 -2.32 0.87
CA ALA A 37 -11.45 -2.75 0.54
C ALA A 37 -12.45 -1.60 0.59
N ARG A 38 -12.35 -0.75 1.60
CA ARG A 38 -13.23 0.44 1.72
C ARG A 38 -12.91 1.47 0.64
N ALA A 39 -11.64 1.63 0.28
CA ALA A 39 -11.25 2.47 -0.84
C ALA A 39 -11.84 1.93 -2.15
N ALA A 40 -11.73 0.63 -2.39
CA ALA A 40 -12.29 0.00 -3.59
C ALA A 40 -13.80 0.20 -3.69
N GLU A 41 -14.52 0.09 -2.58
CA GLU A 41 -15.97 0.35 -2.55
C GLU A 41 -16.34 1.76 -2.97
N SER A 42 -15.48 2.74 -2.72
CA SER A 42 -15.72 4.13 -3.09
C SER A 42 -15.41 4.44 -4.55
N MET A 43 -14.74 3.55 -5.25
CA MET A 43 -14.24 3.78 -6.60
C MET A 43 -15.28 3.45 -7.66
N SER A 44 -15.39 4.32 -8.68
CA SER A 44 -16.10 4.00 -9.92
C SER A 44 -15.22 3.09 -10.78
N GLU A 45 -15.77 2.57 -11.88
CA GLU A 45 -15.02 1.72 -12.82
C GLU A 45 -13.82 2.44 -13.45
N GLN A 46 -13.90 3.77 -13.56
CA GLN A 46 -12.85 4.58 -14.19
C GLN A 46 -11.86 5.13 -13.18
N ALA A 47 -12.16 5.04 -11.88
CA ALA A 47 -11.25 5.52 -10.85
C ALA A 47 -10.02 4.63 -10.74
N ARG A 48 -8.91 5.22 -10.29
CA ARG A 48 -7.65 4.52 -10.08
C ARG A 48 -7.17 4.76 -8.65
N LEU A 49 -6.51 3.75 -8.10
CA LEU A 49 -5.89 3.83 -6.80
C LEU A 49 -4.39 3.59 -6.96
N TYR A 50 -3.60 4.43 -6.35
CA TYR A 50 -2.14 4.39 -6.46
C TYR A 50 -1.53 4.15 -5.08
N ILE A 51 -0.67 3.12 -4.99
CA ILE A 51 0.08 2.79 -3.78
C ILE A 51 1.55 3.09 -4.07
N LEU A 52 2.11 4.07 -3.36
CA LEU A 52 3.51 4.44 -3.48
C LEU A 52 4.23 4.07 -2.20
N GLU A 53 5.08 3.05 -2.27
CA GLU A 53 5.79 2.51 -1.11
C GLU A 53 7.20 2.05 -1.49
N PRO A 54 8.15 2.05 -0.55
CA PRO A 54 9.39 1.32 -0.73
C PRO A 54 9.13 -0.17 -0.44
N PHE A 55 9.43 -1.04 -1.39
CA PHE A 55 9.38 -2.50 -1.22
C PHE A 55 10.80 -3.04 -1.23
N TRP A 56 11.15 -3.88 -0.26
CA TRP A 56 12.52 -4.34 -0.10
C TRP A 56 12.98 -5.23 -1.26
N ASP A 57 12.06 -5.91 -1.95
CA ASP A 57 12.34 -6.80 -3.08
C ASP A 57 12.50 -6.07 -4.42
N ARG A 58 12.14 -4.77 -4.47
CA ARG A 58 12.16 -3.97 -5.71
C ARG A 58 13.21 -2.88 -5.68
N GLN A 59 14.28 -3.12 -4.98
CA GLN A 59 15.40 -2.20 -4.91
C GLN A 59 16.38 -2.50 -6.05
N ARG A 60 16.98 -1.45 -6.60
CA ARG A 60 17.95 -1.57 -7.68
C ARG A 60 19.22 -2.27 -7.22
N TYR A 61 19.59 -2.09 -5.95
CA TYR A 61 20.81 -2.63 -5.38
C TYR A 61 20.49 -3.51 -4.17
N GLU A 62 21.22 -4.61 -4.04
CA GLU A 62 21.08 -5.55 -2.93
C GLU A 62 21.32 -4.88 -1.58
N THR A 63 22.29 -3.96 -1.52
CA THR A 63 22.56 -3.19 -0.29
C THR A 63 21.34 -2.38 0.15
N ALA A 64 20.61 -1.79 -0.79
CA ALA A 64 19.40 -1.04 -0.47
C ALA A 64 18.31 -1.96 0.07
N ALA A 65 18.15 -3.14 -0.50
CA ALA A 65 17.18 -4.13 -0.02
C ALA A 65 17.50 -4.56 1.41
N TYR A 66 18.77 -4.82 1.69
CA TYR A 66 19.23 -5.18 3.04
C TYR A 66 18.96 -4.06 4.04
N SER A 67 19.28 -2.82 3.68
CA SER A 67 19.05 -1.66 4.54
C SER A 67 17.58 -1.48 4.87
N MET A 68 16.69 -1.66 3.91
CA MET A 68 15.25 -1.56 4.13
C MET A 68 14.74 -2.67 5.05
N THR A 69 15.27 -3.87 4.93
CA THR A 69 14.92 -4.97 5.84
C THR A 69 15.31 -4.63 7.28
N GLN A 70 16.48 -4.04 7.49
CA GLN A 70 16.93 -3.62 8.82
C GLN A 70 16.07 -2.48 9.38
N ILE A 71 15.72 -1.49 8.57
CA ILE A 71 14.83 -0.40 8.96
C ILE A 71 13.46 -0.94 9.35
N SER A 72 12.94 -1.92 8.62
CA SER A 72 11.65 -2.54 8.93
C SER A 72 11.66 -3.21 10.30
N VAL A 73 12.71 -3.94 10.63
CA VAL A 73 12.86 -4.55 11.96
C VAL A 73 12.91 -3.49 13.05
N TYR A 74 13.66 -2.41 12.82
CA TYR A 74 13.77 -1.31 13.76
C TYR A 74 12.39 -0.67 14.04
N PHE A 75 11.65 -0.34 13.02
CA PHE A 75 10.33 0.27 13.17
C PHE A 75 9.34 -0.66 13.86
N ALA A 76 9.34 -1.95 13.54
CA ALA A 76 8.48 -2.91 14.20
C ALA A 76 8.78 -3.02 15.68
N ALA A 77 10.06 -2.95 16.07
CA ALA A 77 10.48 -3.06 17.46
C ALA A 77 10.28 -1.78 18.24
N MET A 78 10.51 -0.61 17.65
CA MET A 78 10.62 0.67 18.36
C MET A 78 9.38 1.56 18.23
N ALA A 79 8.54 1.36 17.22
CA ALA A 79 7.37 2.21 16.99
C ALA A 79 6.10 1.57 17.60
N ASN A 80 5.29 0.92 16.80
CA ASN A 80 3.99 0.40 17.24
C ASN A 80 3.83 -1.11 17.04
N GLY A 81 4.87 -1.79 16.59
CA GLY A 81 4.83 -3.23 16.31
C GLY A 81 4.17 -3.61 14.99
N ASN A 82 3.52 -2.67 14.31
CA ASN A 82 2.79 -2.91 13.05
C ASN A 82 3.48 -2.34 11.82
N SER A 83 4.28 -1.28 11.98
CA SER A 83 4.97 -0.66 10.86
C SER A 83 6.07 -1.58 10.32
N LYS A 84 6.07 -1.80 9.01
CA LYS A 84 7.15 -2.54 8.35
C LYS A 84 7.19 -2.22 6.86
N ILE A 85 8.33 -2.51 6.24
CA ILE A 85 8.48 -2.44 4.78
C ILE A 85 8.14 -3.82 4.22
N TYR A 86 7.14 -3.85 3.34
CA TYR A 86 6.60 -5.11 2.81
C TYR A 86 7.35 -5.58 1.57
N HIS A 87 7.20 -6.87 1.26
CA HIS A 87 7.49 -7.42 -0.05
C HIS A 87 6.37 -7.01 -1.01
N SER A 88 6.72 -6.66 -2.26
CA SER A 88 5.71 -6.19 -3.22
C SER A 88 4.63 -7.24 -3.52
N ASP A 89 4.99 -8.53 -3.57
CA ASP A 89 4.03 -9.61 -3.80
C ASP A 89 2.98 -9.67 -2.69
N ASP A 90 3.36 -9.40 -1.45
CA ASP A 90 2.42 -9.37 -0.34
C ASP A 90 1.44 -8.21 -0.50
N MET A 91 1.92 -7.03 -0.86
CA MET A 91 1.04 -5.89 -1.10
C MET A 91 0.08 -6.13 -2.26
N VAL A 92 0.56 -6.78 -3.33
CA VAL A 92 -0.31 -7.18 -4.45
C VAL A 92 -1.42 -8.12 -3.96
N LYS A 93 -1.08 -9.09 -3.12
CA LYS A 93 -2.09 -10.02 -2.55
C LYS A 93 -3.10 -9.28 -1.67
N PHE A 94 -2.65 -8.32 -0.87
CA PHE A 94 -3.56 -7.51 -0.04
C PHE A 94 -4.55 -6.73 -0.91
N ALA A 95 -4.05 -6.12 -1.99
CA ALA A 95 -4.90 -5.40 -2.93
C ALA A 95 -5.93 -6.33 -3.59
N GLN A 96 -5.49 -7.52 -4.02
CA GLN A 96 -6.38 -8.51 -4.63
C GLN A 96 -7.46 -8.99 -3.64
N ARG A 97 -7.10 -9.25 -2.39
CA ARG A 97 -8.06 -9.60 -1.34
C ARG A 97 -9.08 -8.49 -1.10
N ALA A 98 -8.69 -7.24 -1.32
CA ALA A 98 -9.53 -6.07 -1.12
C ALA A 98 -10.45 -5.75 -2.31
N GLY A 99 -10.37 -6.51 -3.41
CA GLY A 99 -11.18 -6.29 -4.60
C GLY A 99 -10.56 -5.35 -5.62
N LEU A 100 -9.25 -5.22 -5.59
CA LEU A 100 -8.47 -4.44 -6.55
C LEU A 100 -7.65 -5.37 -7.45
N LYS A 101 -7.29 -4.89 -8.63
CA LYS A 101 -6.30 -5.55 -9.48
C LYS A 101 -5.20 -4.58 -9.84
N ILE A 102 -3.99 -5.09 -9.99
CA ILE A 102 -2.83 -4.28 -10.36
C ILE A 102 -2.81 -4.15 -11.89
N SER A 103 -2.86 -2.92 -12.39
CA SER A 103 -2.82 -2.68 -13.82
C SER A 103 -1.40 -2.36 -14.30
N GLN A 104 -0.61 -1.68 -13.48
CA GLN A 104 0.77 -1.31 -13.80
C GLN A 104 1.62 -1.27 -12.54
N ILE A 105 2.92 -1.53 -12.69
CA ILE A 105 3.91 -1.40 -11.64
C ILE A 105 5.07 -0.56 -12.18
N HIS A 106 5.43 0.51 -11.48
CA HIS A 106 6.52 1.39 -11.86
C HIS A 106 7.58 1.40 -10.75
N ASP A 107 8.75 0.84 -11.04
CA ASP A 107 9.88 0.81 -10.11
C ASP A 107 10.79 2.03 -10.27
N GLY A 108 11.68 2.22 -9.29
CA GLY A 108 12.76 3.20 -9.40
C GLY A 108 12.32 4.65 -9.34
N LEU A 109 11.20 4.93 -8.68
CA LEU A 109 10.73 6.30 -8.49
C LEU A 109 11.42 6.90 -7.26
N GLY A 110 12.02 8.08 -7.44
CA GLY A 110 12.76 8.72 -6.37
C GLY A 110 13.85 7.80 -5.82
N VAL A 111 13.93 7.68 -4.50
CA VAL A 111 14.92 6.83 -3.82
C VAL A 111 14.24 5.52 -3.39
N GLY A 112 14.17 4.59 -4.33
CA GLY A 112 13.75 3.22 -4.04
C GLY A 112 12.26 3.01 -3.88
N HIS A 113 11.41 3.89 -4.40
CA HIS A 113 9.97 3.75 -4.33
C HIS A 113 9.41 3.04 -5.56
N THR A 114 8.32 2.31 -5.36
CA THR A 114 7.57 1.64 -6.42
C THR A 114 6.12 2.11 -6.37
N LEU A 115 5.55 2.37 -7.54
CA LEU A 115 4.15 2.75 -7.69
C LEU A 115 3.35 1.55 -8.20
N LEU A 116 2.37 1.12 -7.42
CA LEU A 116 1.38 0.14 -7.85
C LEU A 116 0.14 0.89 -8.31
N CYS A 117 -0.21 0.74 -9.59
CA CYS A 117 -1.42 1.32 -10.15
C CYS A 117 -2.53 0.28 -10.09
N CYS A 118 -3.59 0.60 -9.38
CA CYS A 118 -4.69 -0.34 -9.12
C CYS A 118 -5.98 0.18 -9.71
N GLU A 119 -6.81 -0.75 -10.15
CA GLU A 119 -8.18 -0.47 -10.54
C GLU A 119 -9.12 -1.45 -9.86
N ARG A 120 -10.40 -1.11 -9.80
CA ARG A 120 -11.39 -1.97 -9.18
C ARG A 120 -11.52 -3.27 -9.98
N ALA A 121 -11.37 -4.40 -9.31
CA ALA A 121 -11.60 -5.72 -9.92
C ALA A 121 -13.10 -5.91 -10.18
N ARG A 122 -13.39 -6.57 -11.30
CA ARG A 122 -14.77 -6.89 -11.69
C ARG A 122 -15.15 -8.29 -11.24
#